data_b1d8d5c863e88e45d03e997a42a88fcf
#
_entry.id   b1d8d5c863e88e45d03e997a42a88fcf
#
_cell.length_a   1.000
_cell.length_b   1.000
_cell.length_c   1.000
_cell.angle_alpha   90.00
_cell.angle_beta   90.00
_cell.angle_gamma   90.00
#
_symmetry.space_group_name_H-M   'P 1'
#
loop_
_entity.id
_entity.type
_entity.pdbx_description
1 polymer ?
#
loop_
_entity_poly.entity_id
_entity_poly.type
_entity_poly.pdbx_seq_one_letter_code
_entity_poly.pdbx_strand_id
1 'polypeptide(L)' 'MEPSGYELLKIETKIDGLEKELSILFDEFRLTANKHAQDEKFRYDKLEKMSFCCLTLLEIYREYTKKLKNKE' A
#
# COMPACT_ATOMS: atom_id res chain seq x y z
N MET A 1 4.48 -18.47 20.27
CA MET A 1 4.31 -19.38 19.13
C MET A 1 4.76 -18.71 17.85
N GLU A 2 5.57 -19.39 17.11
CA GLU A 2 6.07 -18.84 15.85
C GLU A 2 4.96 -18.80 14.79
N PRO A 3 4.89 -17.74 13.99
CA PRO A 3 3.95 -17.75 12.89
C PRO A 3 4.34 -18.81 11.86
N SER A 4 3.34 -19.45 11.28
CA SER A 4 3.58 -20.45 10.26
C SER A 4 4.06 -19.78 8.96
N GLY A 5 4.73 -20.54 8.10
CA GLY A 5 5.13 -20.04 6.80
C GLY A 5 3.93 -19.57 5.98
N TYR A 6 2.79 -20.22 6.20
CA TYR A 6 1.54 -19.83 5.54
C TYR A 6 1.10 -18.42 5.95
N GLU A 7 1.20 -18.11 7.25
CA GLU A 7 0.81 -16.78 7.73
C GLU A 7 1.71 -15.70 7.17
N LEU A 8 3.00 -15.96 7.11
CA LEU A 8 3.95 -15.00 6.54
C LEU A 8 3.69 -14.80 5.05
N LEU A 9 3.44 -15.89 4.33
CA LEU A 9 3.13 -15.83 2.91
C LEU A 9 1.86 -15.02 2.64
N LYS A 10 0.85 -15.20 3.50
CA LYS A 10 -0.41 -14.48 3.38
C LYS A 10 -0.20 -12.97 3.54
N ILE A 11 0.62 -12.58 4.50
CA ILE A 11 0.95 -11.17 4.72
C ILE A 11 1.75 -10.62 3.54
N GLU A 12 2.73 -11.37 3.07
CA GLU A 12 3.54 -10.95 1.92
C GLU A 12 2.68 -10.77 0.66
N THR A 13 1.71 -11.64 0.45
CA THR A 13 0.79 -11.52 -0.67
C THR A 13 -0.05 -10.25 -0.57
N LYS A 14 -0.52 -9.93 0.64
CA LYS A 14 -1.25 -8.68 0.88
C LYS A 14 -0.40 -7.45 0.58
N ILE A 15 0.84 -7.48 1.05
CA ILE A 15 1.78 -6.38 0.82
C ILE A 15 2.00 -6.19 -0.68
N ASP A 16 2.25 -7.29 -1.39
CA ASP A 16 2.49 -7.24 -2.83
C ASP A 16 1.30 -6.64 -3.57
N GLY A 17 0.08 -7.07 -3.21
CA GLY A 17 -1.14 -6.55 -3.82
C GLY A 17 -1.33 -5.07 -3.58
N LEU A 18 -1.08 -4.60 -2.36
CA LEU A 18 -1.22 -3.19 -2.01
C LEU A 18 -0.12 -2.33 -2.65
N GLU A 19 1.09 -2.86 -2.74
CA GLU A 19 2.17 -2.16 -3.41
C GLU A 19 1.88 -1.98 -4.90
N LYS A 20 1.31 -3.00 -5.54
CA LYS A 20 0.90 -2.90 -6.94
C LYS A 20 -0.21 -1.89 -7.13
N GLU A 21 -1.19 -1.89 -6.23
CA GLU A 21 -2.29 -0.93 -6.28
C GLU A 21 -1.78 0.49 -6.11
N LEU A 22 -0.88 0.70 -5.16
CA LEU A 22 -0.27 2.01 -4.94
C LEU A 22 0.51 2.47 -6.18
N SER A 23 1.24 1.56 -6.81
CA SER A 23 1.99 1.85 -8.03
C SER A 23 1.06 2.29 -9.16
N ILE A 24 -0.06 1.60 -9.33
CA ILE A 24 -1.05 1.94 -10.34
C ILE A 24 -1.64 3.33 -10.06
N LEU A 25 -2.01 3.60 -8.81
CA LEU A 25 -2.56 4.90 -8.43
C LEU A 25 -1.56 6.03 -8.68
N PHE A 26 -0.30 5.78 -8.34
CA PHE A 26 0.76 6.74 -8.56
C PHE A 26 0.95 7.04 -10.05
N ASP A 27 0.97 5.99 -10.87
CA ASP A 27 1.11 6.14 -12.31
C ASP A 27 -0.07 6.90 -12.90
N GLU A 28 -1.29 6.57 -12.49
CA GLU A 28 -2.49 7.28 -12.94
C GLU A 28 -2.41 8.77 -12.57
N PHE A 29 -2.01 9.05 -11.35
CA PHE A 29 -1.87 10.44 -10.89
C PHE A 29 -0.86 11.18 -11.75
N ARG A 30 0.30 10.56 -11.99
CA ARG A 30 1.38 11.19 -12.74
C ARG A 30 1.01 11.39 -14.21
N LEU A 31 0.42 10.37 -14.83
CA LEU A 31 0.08 10.44 -16.25
C LEU A 31 -1.04 11.42 -16.54
N THR A 32 -1.99 11.54 -15.62
CA THR A 32 -3.14 12.42 -15.82
C THR A 32 -2.98 13.78 -15.16
N ALA A 33 -1.92 13.99 -14.39
CA ALA A 33 -1.72 15.25 -13.68
C ALA A 33 -1.73 16.46 -14.60
N ASN A 34 -1.11 16.35 -15.77
CA ASN A 34 -1.08 17.44 -16.73
C ASN A 34 -2.47 17.71 -17.33
N LYS A 35 -3.23 16.64 -17.57
CA LYS A 35 -4.57 16.73 -18.14
C LYS A 35 -5.56 17.33 -17.14
N HIS A 36 -5.38 17.02 -15.87
CA HIS A 36 -6.27 17.42 -14.79
C HIS A 36 -5.60 18.36 -13.81
N ALA A 37 -4.60 19.12 -14.31
CA ALA A 37 -3.82 19.99 -13.43
C ALA A 37 -4.68 21.01 -12.69
N GLN A 38 -5.79 21.44 -13.29
CA GLN A 38 -6.68 22.42 -12.70
C GLN A 38 -7.90 21.77 -12.02
N ASP A 39 -7.99 20.44 -12.07
CA ASP A 39 -9.06 19.70 -11.41
C ASP A 39 -8.59 19.31 -10.01
N GLU A 40 -8.80 20.20 -9.07
CA GLU A 40 -8.36 20.00 -7.69
C GLU A 40 -9.05 18.79 -7.05
N LYS A 41 -10.30 18.57 -7.39
CA LYS A 41 -11.06 17.43 -6.85
C LYS A 41 -10.46 16.10 -7.29
N PHE A 42 -10.11 15.99 -8.57
CA PHE A 42 -9.49 14.79 -9.11
C PHE A 42 -8.17 14.49 -8.40
N ARG A 43 -7.34 15.52 -8.27
CA ARG A 43 -6.04 15.37 -7.62
C ARG A 43 -6.18 15.02 -6.15
N TYR A 44 -7.12 15.69 -5.47
CA TYR A 44 -7.40 15.42 -4.06
C TYR A 44 -7.85 13.97 -3.86
N ASP A 45 -8.79 13.50 -4.67
CA ASP A 45 -9.30 12.13 -4.56
C ASP A 45 -8.20 11.10 -4.75
N LYS A 46 -7.34 11.31 -5.74
CA LYS A 46 -6.22 10.39 -5.99
C LYS A 46 -5.22 10.39 -4.85
N LEU A 47 -4.88 11.57 -4.34
CA LEU A 47 -3.97 11.68 -3.20
C LEU A 47 -4.53 11.03 -1.94
N GLU A 48 -5.83 11.19 -1.73
CA GLU A 48 -6.51 10.57 -0.59
C GLU A 48 -6.44 9.05 -0.66
N LYS A 49 -6.71 8.49 -1.85
CA LYS A 49 -6.62 7.04 -2.06
C LYS A 49 -5.20 6.53 -1.84
N MET A 50 -4.21 7.27 -2.34
CA MET A 50 -2.81 6.90 -2.18
C MET A 50 -2.41 6.94 -0.70
N SER A 51 -2.85 7.97 0.02
CA SER A 51 -2.58 8.10 1.45
C SER A 51 -3.18 6.93 2.24
N PHE A 52 -4.42 6.58 1.92
CA PHE A 52 -5.08 5.46 2.58
C PHE A 52 -4.34 4.15 2.32
N CYS A 53 -3.92 3.94 1.09
CA CYS A 53 -3.16 2.75 0.72
C CYS A 53 -1.83 2.69 1.46
N CYS A 54 -1.14 3.83 1.57
CA CYS A 54 0.12 3.91 2.31
C CYS A 54 -0.07 3.61 3.79
N LEU A 55 -1.12 4.14 4.41
CA LEU A 55 -1.40 3.90 5.82
C LEU A 55 -1.67 2.41 6.07
N THR A 56 -2.44 1.79 5.17
CA THR A 56 -2.73 0.38 5.26
C THR A 56 -1.45 -0.45 5.16
N LEU A 57 -0.57 -0.09 4.22
CA LEU A 57 0.73 -0.75 4.07
C LEU A 57 1.58 -0.60 5.33
N LEU A 58 1.60 0.59 5.93
CA LEU A 58 2.37 0.81 7.15
C LEU A 58 1.91 -0.10 8.29
N GLU A 59 0.60 -0.25 8.45
CA GLU A 59 0.06 -1.14 9.47
C GLU A 59 0.46 -2.59 9.22
N ILE A 60 0.38 -3.02 7.98
CA ILE A 60 0.74 -4.39 7.60
C ILE A 60 2.23 -4.62 7.77
N TYR A 61 3.07 -3.64 7.40
CA TYR A 61 4.51 -3.74 7.60
C TYR A 61 4.86 -3.89 9.07
N ARG A 62 4.18 -3.15 9.95
CA ARG A 62 4.40 -3.25 11.39
C ARG A 62 4.04 -4.63 11.90
N GLU A 63 2.91 -5.16 11.46
CA GLU A 63 2.48 -6.50 11.84
C GLU A 63 3.47 -7.56 11.35
N TYR A 64 3.92 -7.43 10.12
CA TYR A 64 4.89 -8.35 9.54
C TYR A 64 6.20 -8.31 10.31
N THR A 65 6.68 -7.12 10.64
CA THR A 65 7.89 -6.94 11.42
C THR A 65 7.79 -7.59 12.79
N LYS A 66 6.65 -7.42 13.44
CA LYS A 66 6.39 -8.04 14.74
C LYS A 66 6.47 -9.56 14.66
N LYS A 67 5.84 -10.13 13.63
CA LYS A 67 5.83 -11.58 13.47
C LYS A 67 7.19 -12.14 13.14
N LEU A 68 7.97 -11.43 12.32
CA LEU A 68 9.34 -11.82 12.04
C LEU A 68 10.21 -11.77 13.29
N LYS A 69 10.02 -10.73 14.10
CA LYS A 69 10.78 -10.56 15.34
C LYS A 69 10.47 -11.66 16.33
N ASN A 70 9.22 -12.06 16.42
CA ASN A 70 8.80 -13.13 17.33
C ASN A 70 9.31 -14.50 16.87
N LYS A 71 9.67 -14.63 15.60
CA LYS A 71 10.20 -15.86 15.05
C LYS A 71 11.63 -16.14 15.55
N GLU A 72 12.35 -15.11 15.91
CA GLU A 72 13.69 -15.23 16.46
C GLU A 72 13.63 -15.59 17.94
#